data_c85b74bb1a4d59cf94e138a4fd35ab75
#
_entry.id   c85b74bb1a4d59cf94e138a4fd35ab75
#
_cell.length_a   1.000
_cell.length_b   1.000
_cell.length_c   1.000
_cell.angle_alpha   90.00
_cell.angle_beta   90.00
_cell.angle_gamma   90.00
#
_symmetry.space_group_name_H-M   'P 1'
#
loop_
_entity.id
_entity.type
_entity.pdbx_description
1 polymer ?
#
loop_
_entity_poly.entity_id
_entity_poly.type
_entity_poly.pdbx_seq_one_letter_code
_entity_poly.pdbx_strand_id
1 'polypeptide(L)'
;MIQVHIGQIKLNVFHSTNLKGSDVIFIMETTDRKNLSTEQQNVNSYAIDDKTISEILEIINNEDQSIAKKVNAAISEIQETVELTTEAIRNGNRVVYVGAGTSGRLGVLDASEMPPTYSVPGDWFNGIIAGGDDALRRSIEGAEDRQEAAINDLKDFGLSTGDVVIGISTSGAAQYVKASIEYGKSIKAKTVYLICNEKPFLSAAADIVIKVDTGPEVITGSTRMKAGTATKMVLNMISTATMVCLGKVYGNLMVDLMAVNDKLVDRGTRIIENLTGVDYNIAQSKLFEADKSVKTAVVMIIKNCSKDEAVKMLEVEDGFLRRVIE
;
A
#
# COMPACT_ATOMS: atom_id res chain seq x y z
N MET A 1 -44.81 -11.82 -8.24
CA MET A 1 -43.44 -11.51 -7.79
C MET A 1 -42.56 -11.66 -9.06
N ILE A 2 -41.95 -10.59 -9.54
CA ILE A 2 -40.97 -10.62 -10.63
C ILE A 2 -39.63 -10.21 -10.03
N GLN A 3 -38.64 -11.07 -10.19
CA GLN A 3 -37.28 -10.82 -9.70
C GLN A 3 -36.44 -10.24 -10.85
N VAL A 4 -36.01 -8.99 -10.72
CA VAL A 4 -35.15 -8.33 -11.72
C VAL A 4 -33.77 -8.13 -11.09
N HIS A 5 -32.72 -8.59 -11.75
CA HIS A 5 -31.34 -8.38 -11.34
C HIS A 5 -30.73 -7.27 -12.19
N ILE A 6 -30.32 -6.18 -11.54
CA ILE A 6 -29.50 -5.14 -12.17
C ILE A 6 -28.20 -5.07 -11.37
N GLY A 7 -27.15 -5.69 -11.86
CA GLY A 7 -25.90 -5.89 -11.11
C GLY A 7 -26.11 -6.79 -9.88
N GLN A 8 -25.54 -6.42 -8.73
CA GLN A 8 -25.74 -7.17 -7.47
C GLN A 8 -26.98 -6.75 -6.68
N ILE A 9 -27.84 -5.91 -7.22
CA ILE A 9 -29.07 -5.47 -6.56
C ILE A 9 -30.20 -6.44 -6.91
N LYS A 10 -30.71 -7.18 -5.93
CA LYS A 10 -31.96 -7.95 -6.05
C LYS A 10 -33.13 -7.00 -5.82
N LEU A 11 -33.86 -6.72 -6.89
CA LEU A 11 -35.12 -5.97 -6.81
C LEU A 11 -36.27 -6.98 -6.71
N ASN A 12 -36.92 -7.03 -5.58
CA ASN A 12 -38.18 -7.76 -5.41
C ASN A 12 -39.33 -6.80 -5.73
N VAL A 13 -39.97 -7.02 -6.85
CA VAL A 13 -41.14 -6.23 -7.27
C VAL A 13 -42.41 -6.89 -6.70
N PHE A 14 -43.04 -6.27 -5.70
CA PHE A 14 -44.35 -6.68 -5.21
C PHE A 14 -45.42 -5.85 -5.89
N HIS A 15 -46.35 -6.51 -6.59
CA HIS A 15 -47.61 -5.90 -7.04
C HIS A 15 -48.60 -5.96 -5.88
N SER A 16 -48.94 -4.82 -5.31
CA SER A 16 -50.07 -4.73 -4.36
C SER A 16 -51.33 -4.40 -5.12
N THR A 17 -52.32 -5.28 -5.09
CA THR A 17 -53.59 -5.13 -5.81
C THR A 17 -54.60 -4.22 -5.09
N ASN A 18 -54.22 -3.50 -4.01
CA ASN A 18 -55.12 -2.71 -3.19
C ASN A 18 -54.86 -1.20 -3.12
N LEU A 19 -54.02 -0.65 -3.97
CA LEU A 19 -53.82 0.80 -4.08
C LEU A 19 -54.35 1.29 -5.48
N LYS A 20 -55.16 2.34 -5.45
CA LYS A 20 -55.64 3.02 -6.65
C LYS A 20 -54.48 3.81 -7.23
N GLY A 21 -53.78 3.19 -8.20
CA GLY A 21 -52.62 3.72 -8.87
C GLY A 21 -51.51 2.66 -8.92
N SER A 22 -50.80 2.54 -10.03
CA SER A 22 -49.70 1.59 -10.20
C SER A 22 -48.41 2.09 -9.53
N ASP A 23 -48.42 2.13 -8.19
CA ASP A 23 -47.21 2.44 -7.42
C ASP A 23 -46.32 1.20 -7.39
N VAL A 24 -45.20 1.27 -8.10
CA VAL A 24 -44.13 0.27 -8.04
C VAL A 24 -43.24 0.63 -6.84
N ILE A 25 -43.39 -0.09 -5.74
CA ILE A 25 -42.49 0.07 -4.57
C ILE A 25 -41.19 -0.68 -4.89
N PHE A 26 -40.14 0.06 -5.14
CA PHE A 26 -38.79 -0.50 -5.19
C PHE A 26 -38.25 -0.65 -3.78
N ILE A 27 -38.15 -1.88 -3.30
CA ILE A 27 -37.41 -2.17 -2.07
C ILE A 27 -35.96 -2.40 -2.49
N MET A 28 -35.11 -1.42 -2.22
CA MET A 28 -33.66 -1.65 -2.27
C MET A 28 -33.30 -2.60 -1.12
N GLU A 29 -32.93 -3.84 -1.43
CA GLU A 29 -32.22 -4.66 -0.44
C GLU A 29 -30.89 -3.97 -0.17
N THR A 30 -30.80 -3.26 0.94
CA THR A 30 -29.52 -2.80 1.45
C THR A 30 -28.72 -4.05 1.83
N THR A 31 -27.59 -4.25 1.18
CA THR A 31 -26.68 -5.35 1.51
C THR A 31 -26.26 -5.20 2.96
N ASP A 32 -26.57 -6.20 3.79
CA ASP A 32 -26.39 -6.15 5.24
C ASP A 32 -24.90 -6.30 5.58
N ARG A 33 -24.24 -5.18 5.94
CA ARG A 33 -22.83 -5.12 6.36
C ARG A 33 -22.61 -5.49 7.84
N LYS A 34 -23.69 -5.71 8.61
CA LYS A 34 -23.59 -5.93 10.06
C LYS A 34 -22.77 -7.13 10.49
N ASN A 35 -22.49 -8.08 9.58
CA ASN A 35 -21.68 -9.26 9.88
C ASN A 35 -20.17 -9.04 9.64
N LEU A 36 -19.74 -7.87 9.15
CA LEU A 36 -18.34 -7.54 9.02
C LEU A 36 -17.73 -7.27 10.39
N SER A 37 -16.54 -7.81 10.69
CA SER A 37 -15.88 -7.61 11.98
C SER A 37 -15.60 -6.12 12.25
N THR A 38 -15.30 -5.33 11.20
CA THR A 38 -15.09 -3.88 11.30
C THR A 38 -16.36 -3.07 11.62
N GLU A 39 -17.56 -3.64 11.44
CA GLU A 39 -18.85 -3.00 11.76
C GLU A 39 -19.41 -3.44 13.11
N GLN A 40 -18.77 -4.41 13.79
CA GLN A 40 -19.15 -4.84 15.14
C GLN A 40 -18.76 -3.81 16.18
N GLN A 41 -19.51 -3.79 17.30
CA GLN A 41 -19.11 -3.01 18.48
C GLN A 41 -17.93 -3.70 19.18
N ASN A 42 -16.95 -2.91 19.61
CA ASN A 42 -15.84 -3.40 20.39
C ASN A 42 -16.21 -3.43 21.87
N VAL A 43 -16.21 -4.62 22.45
CA VAL A 43 -16.60 -4.82 23.86
C VAL A 43 -15.68 -4.10 24.85
N ASN A 44 -14.42 -3.88 24.47
CA ASN A 44 -13.42 -3.21 25.31
C ASN A 44 -13.60 -1.68 25.35
N SER A 45 -14.41 -1.12 24.45
CA SER A 45 -14.65 0.32 24.35
C SER A 45 -16.12 0.73 24.48
N TYR A 46 -16.96 -0.14 25.00
CA TYR A 46 -18.42 0.08 25.07
C TYR A 46 -18.85 1.41 25.71
N ALA A 47 -18.19 1.83 26.76
CA ALA A 47 -18.50 3.06 27.50
C ALA A 47 -17.35 4.07 27.40
N ILE A 48 -16.73 4.19 26.23
CA ILE A 48 -15.56 5.04 26.03
C ILE A 48 -15.89 6.54 26.21
N ASP A 49 -17.12 6.92 25.93
CA ASP A 49 -17.64 8.28 26.09
C ASP A 49 -17.77 8.73 27.56
N ASP A 50 -17.80 7.78 28.51
CA ASP A 50 -17.82 8.04 29.96
C ASP A 50 -16.45 7.85 30.62
N LYS A 51 -15.38 7.80 29.85
CA LYS A 51 -14.03 7.57 30.32
C LYS A 51 -13.22 8.85 30.47
N THR A 52 -12.27 8.84 31.40
CA THR A 52 -11.23 9.87 31.48
C THR A 52 -10.31 9.80 30.26
N ILE A 53 -9.61 10.90 29.96
CA ILE A 53 -8.64 10.94 28.85
C ILE A 53 -7.60 9.82 28.97
N SER A 54 -7.09 9.55 30.18
CA SER A 54 -6.12 8.47 30.41
C SER A 54 -6.68 7.11 30.04
N GLU A 55 -7.88 6.78 30.52
CA GLU A 55 -8.55 5.52 30.18
C GLU A 55 -8.83 5.37 28.69
N ILE A 56 -9.26 6.47 28.01
CA ILE A 56 -9.45 6.48 26.56
C ILE A 56 -8.16 6.12 25.83
N LEU A 57 -7.04 6.76 26.20
CA LEU A 57 -5.74 6.51 25.58
C LEU A 57 -5.24 5.08 25.83
N GLU A 58 -5.45 4.55 27.04
CA GLU A 58 -5.10 3.17 27.38
C GLU A 58 -5.92 2.16 26.58
N ILE A 59 -7.23 2.38 26.41
CA ILE A 59 -8.09 1.52 25.59
C ILE A 59 -7.58 1.50 24.15
N ILE A 60 -7.34 2.67 23.55
CA ILE A 60 -6.83 2.78 22.17
C ILE A 60 -5.50 2.05 22.03
N ASN A 61 -4.54 2.32 22.91
CA ASN A 61 -3.21 1.72 22.86
C ASN A 61 -3.26 0.19 23.02
N ASN A 62 -4.09 -0.33 23.93
CA ASN A 62 -4.23 -1.77 24.15
C ASN A 62 -4.83 -2.48 22.93
N GLU A 63 -5.79 -1.87 22.26
CA GLU A 63 -6.38 -2.39 21.02
C GLU A 63 -5.31 -2.40 19.89
N ASP A 64 -4.52 -1.34 19.75
CA ASP A 64 -3.50 -1.22 18.71
C ASP A 64 -2.33 -2.20 18.91
N GLN A 65 -1.96 -2.57 20.14
CA GLN A 65 -0.90 -3.55 20.43
C GLN A 65 -1.15 -4.92 19.77
N SER A 66 -2.40 -5.27 19.54
CA SER A 66 -2.77 -6.55 18.90
C SER A 66 -2.44 -6.59 17.40
N ILE A 67 -2.28 -5.43 16.74
CA ILE A 67 -2.26 -5.32 15.28
C ILE A 67 -1.04 -5.98 14.65
N ALA A 68 0.14 -5.78 15.23
CA ALA A 68 1.37 -6.40 14.71
C ALA A 68 1.26 -7.93 14.67
N LYS A 69 0.63 -8.54 15.71
CA LYS A 69 0.40 -9.98 15.76
C LYS A 69 -0.60 -10.44 14.68
N LYS A 70 -1.62 -9.63 14.40
CA LYS A 70 -2.62 -9.91 13.35
C LYS A 70 -2.01 -9.80 11.96
N VAL A 71 -1.15 -8.81 11.71
CA VAL A 71 -0.38 -8.69 10.47
C VAL A 71 0.55 -9.88 10.28
N ASN A 72 1.19 -10.37 11.35
CA ASN A 72 2.05 -11.56 11.27
C ASN A 72 1.31 -12.81 10.76
N ALA A 73 0.00 -12.91 10.97
CA ALA A 73 -0.79 -14.04 10.47
C ALA A 73 -0.93 -14.04 8.94
N ALA A 74 -0.68 -12.91 8.27
CA ALA A 74 -0.73 -12.75 6.82
C ALA A 74 0.67 -12.69 6.15
N ILE A 75 1.73 -13.10 6.85
CA ILE A 75 3.12 -13.01 6.35
C ILE A 75 3.31 -13.80 5.05
N SER A 76 2.64 -14.94 4.89
CA SER A 76 2.75 -15.77 3.68
C SER A 76 2.28 -15.01 2.45
N GLU A 77 1.10 -14.42 2.50
CA GLU A 77 0.51 -13.65 1.40
C GLU A 77 1.26 -12.33 1.15
N ILE A 78 1.82 -11.73 2.21
CA ILE A 78 2.71 -10.57 2.09
C ILE A 78 4.00 -10.97 1.36
N GLN A 79 4.61 -12.11 1.70
CA GLN A 79 5.78 -12.65 1.02
C GLN A 79 5.51 -12.87 -0.48
N GLU A 80 4.44 -13.58 -0.83
CA GLU A 80 4.04 -13.80 -2.22
C GLU A 80 3.87 -12.46 -2.97
N THR A 81 3.31 -11.46 -2.30
CA THR A 81 3.18 -10.10 -2.87
C THR A 81 4.53 -9.44 -3.09
N VAL A 82 5.49 -9.58 -2.16
CA VAL A 82 6.85 -9.04 -2.32
C VAL A 82 7.57 -9.71 -3.49
N GLU A 83 7.44 -11.02 -3.65
CA GLU A 83 8.00 -11.76 -4.78
C GLU A 83 7.42 -11.22 -6.11
N LEU A 84 6.10 -11.05 -6.16
CA LEU A 84 5.38 -10.51 -7.31
C LEU A 84 5.81 -9.08 -7.67
N THR A 85 5.89 -8.18 -6.69
CA THR A 85 6.28 -6.78 -6.91
C THR A 85 7.75 -6.65 -7.30
N THR A 86 8.62 -7.47 -6.71
CA THR A 86 10.05 -7.54 -7.07
C THR A 86 10.24 -7.99 -8.52
N GLU A 87 9.53 -9.04 -8.94
CA GLU A 87 9.57 -9.53 -10.31
C GLU A 87 9.04 -8.49 -11.30
N ALA A 88 7.92 -7.85 -10.98
CA ALA A 88 7.33 -6.82 -11.83
C ALA A 88 8.31 -5.67 -12.08
N ILE A 89 8.93 -5.13 -11.03
CA ILE A 89 9.88 -4.01 -11.16
C ILE A 89 11.14 -4.43 -11.93
N ARG A 90 11.68 -5.64 -11.70
CA ARG A 90 12.83 -6.15 -12.49
C ARG A 90 12.52 -6.24 -13.98
N ASN A 91 11.28 -6.53 -14.32
CA ASN A 91 10.83 -6.62 -15.71
C ASN A 91 10.38 -5.27 -16.31
N GLY A 92 10.65 -4.15 -15.60
CA GLY A 92 10.30 -2.80 -16.06
C GLY A 92 8.82 -2.44 -15.91
N ASN A 93 8.08 -3.20 -15.12
CA ASN A 93 6.67 -2.93 -14.78
C ASN A 93 6.56 -2.14 -13.47
N ARG A 94 5.34 -1.74 -13.11
CA ARG A 94 5.03 -0.84 -12.00
C ARG A 94 4.12 -1.48 -10.97
N VAL A 95 4.13 -0.94 -9.76
CA VAL A 95 3.20 -1.30 -8.68
C VAL A 95 2.25 -0.13 -8.45
N VAL A 96 0.95 -0.40 -8.41
CA VAL A 96 -0.09 0.61 -8.25
C VAL A 96 -0.98 0.26 -7.06
N TYR A 97 -0.91 1.05 -6.01
CA TYR A 97 -1.85 1.01 -4.89
C TYR A 97 -3.15 1.70 -5.29
N VAL A 98 -4.27 1.05 -5.04
CA VAL A 98 -5.59 1.60 -5.33
C VAL A 98 -6.49 1.50 -4.11
N GLY A 99 -7.06 2.61 -3.68
CA GLY A 99 -7.91 2.63 -2.50
C GLY A 99 -8.85 3.83 -2.43
N ALA A 100 -9.78 3.80 -1.49
CA ALA A 100 -10.65 4.92 -1.17
C ALA A 100 -10.40 5.42 0.26
N GLY A 101 -10.62 6.71 0.52
CA GLY A 101 -10.48 7.29 1.85
C GLY A 101 -9.10 7.06 2.48
N THR A 102 -9.06 6.53 3.71
CA THR A 102 -7.82 6.22 4.43
C THR A 102 -6.93 5.24 3.68
N SER A 103 -7.51 4.21 3.06
CA SER A 103 -6.77 3.19 2.29
C SER A 103 -6.02 3.80 1.11
N GLY A 104 -6.69 4.67 0.33
CA GLY A 104 -6.06 5.37 -0.79
C GLY A 104 -4.96 6.34 -0.33
N ARG A 105 -5.19 7.08 0.78
CA ARG A 105 -4.18 7.97 1.36
C ARG A 105 -2.92 7.24 1.80
N LEU A 106 -3.07 6.07 2.43
CA LEU A 106 -1.93 5.24 2.84
C LEU A 106 -1.16 4.70 1.64
N GLY A 107 -1.85 4.31 0.56
CA GLY A 107 -1.21 3.89 -0.68
C GLY A 107 -0.39 5.01 -1.32
N VAL A 108 -0.96 6.22 -1.42
CA VAL A 108 -0.24 7.40 -1.95
C VAL A 108 0.95 7.76 -1.05
N LEU A 109 0.77 7.73 0.28
CA LEU A 109 1.84 8.00 1.24
C LEU A 109 3.01 7.03 1.04
N ASP A 110 2.77 5.72 1.04
CA ASP A 110 3.83 4.72 0.90
C ASP A 110 4.55 4.86 -0.45
N ALA A 111 3.81 5.03 -1.55
CA ALA A 111 4.39 5.21 -2.89
C ALA A 111 5.28 6.46 -2.97
N SER A 112 4.85 7.58 -2.36
CA SER A 112 5.59 8.85 -2.40
C SER A 112 6.92 8.83 -1.65
N GLU A 113 7.10 7.89 -0.72
CA GLU A 113 8.33 7.74 0.07
C GLU A 113 9.40 6.89 -0.65
N MET A 114 9.07 6.21 -1.75
CA MET A 114 10.02 5.34 -2.46
C MET A 114 11.15 6.12 -3.13
N PRO A 115 10.90 7.18 -3.92
CA PRO A 115 11.98 7.94 -4.56
C PRO A 115 12.96 8.58 -3.57
N PRO A 116 12.54 9.31 -2.52
CA PRO A 116 13.48 9.95 -1.60
C PRO A 116 14.25 8.95 -0.73
N THR A 117 13.68 7.77 -0.44
CA THR A 117 14.29 6.77 0.44
C THR A 117 15.29 5.88 -0.30
N TYR A 118 14.96 5.47 -1.53
CA TYR A 118 15.71 4.45 -2.27
C TYR A 118 16.27 4.93 -3.60
N SER A 119 16.11 6.22 -3.92
CA SER A 119 16.57 6.82 -5.19
C SER A 119 16.08 6.05 -6.43
N VAL A 120 14.82 5.61 -6.38
CA VAL A 120 14.17 4.89 -7.48
C VAL A 120 13.32 5.82 -8.33
N PRO A 121 13.04 5.44 -9.59
CA PRO A 121 12.09 6.17 -10.43
C PRO A 121 10.73 6.36 -9.73
N GLY A 122 10.12 7.52 -9.92
CA GLY A 122 8.86 7.87 -9.27
C GLY A 122 7.65 7.05 -9.76
N ASP A 123 7.82 6.29 -10.82
CA ASP A 123 6.80 5.43 -11.41
C ASP A 123 6.88 3.95 -10.96
N TRP A 124 7.87 3.56 -10.16
CA TRP A 124 7.95 2.19 -9.65
C TRP A 124 6.79 1.84 -8.73
N PHE A 125 6.47 2.75 -7.80
CA PHE A 125 5.32 2.65 -6.91
C PHE A 125 4.43 3.88 -7.10
N ASN A 126 3.14 3.64 -7.27
CA ASN A 126 2.16 4.69 -7.50
C ASN A 126 0.96 4.49 -6.58
N GLY A 127 0.27 5.58 -6.25
CA GLY A 127 -0.96 5.53 -5.47
C GLY A 127 -2.09 6.22 -6.22
N ILE A 128 -3.20 5.52 -6.39
CA ILE A 128 -4.45 6.05 -6.97
C ILE A 128 -5.53 6.03 -5.90
N ILE A 129 -6.15 7.17 -5.66
CA ILE A 129 -7.20 7.33 -4.67
C ILE A 129 -8.54 7.68 -5.32
N ALA A 130 -9.61 7.00 -4.91
CA ALA A 130 -10.97 7.34 -5.36
C ALA A 130 -11.29 8.80 -5.07
N GLY A 131 -11.69 9.54 -6.11
CA GLY A 131 -11.95 10.98 -6.04
C GLY A 131 -10.74 11.87 -6.36
N GLY A 132 -9.60 11.28 -6.76
CA GLY A 132 -8.42 12.01 -7.21
C GLY A 132 -7.68 12.77 -6.09
N ASP A 133 -6.81 13.71 -6.47
CA ASP A 133 -5.93 14.44 -5.53
C ASP A 133 -6.69 15.24 -4.45
N ASP A 134 -7.88 15.72 -4.73
CA ASP A 134 -8.71 16.40 -3.73
C ASP A 134 -9.06 15.45 -2.56
N ALA A 135 -9.21 14.15 -2.83
CA ALA A 135 -9.50 13.14 -1.82
C ALA A 135 -8.33 12.89 -0.85
N LEU A 136 -7.12 13.32 -1.16
CA LEU A 136 -5.99 13.29 -0.23
C LEU A 136 -6.22 14.23 0.97
N ARG A 137 -6.90 15.34 0.75
CA ARG A 137 -7.07 16.42 1.74
C ARG A 137 -8.48 16.53 2.31
N ARG A 138 -9.50 16.02 1.59
CA ARG A 138 -10.91 16.13 1.95
C ARG A 138 -11.59 14.77 1.80
N SER A 139 -12.73 14.56 2.46
CA SER A 139 -13.62 13.43 2.17
C SER A 139 -14.40 13.74 0.89
N ILE A 140 -14.40 12.82 -0.06
CA ILE A 140 -15.21 12.89 -1.28
C ILE A 140 -16.29 11.81 -1.17
N GLU A 141 -17.49 12.24 -0.80
CA GLU A 141 -18.60 11.31 -0.55
C GLU A 141 -18.99 10.53 -1.81
N GLY A 142 -19.23 9.22 -1.63
CA GLY A 142 -19.61 8.30 -2.70
C GLY A 142 -18.50 7.99 -3.72
N ALA A 143 -17.27 8.46 -3.52
CA ALA A 143 -16.16 8.15 -4.43
C ALA A 143 -15.84 6.65 -4.42
N GLU A 144 -15.96 5.98 -3.27
CA GLU A 144 -15.69 4.54 -3.13
C GLU A 144 -16.67 3.64 -3.88
N ASP A 145 -17.85 4.16 -4.27
CA ASP A 145 -18.89 3.41 -4.96
C ASP A 145 -18.81 3.51 -6.50
N ARG A 146 -17.93 4.37 -7.03
CA ARG A 146 -17.84 4.69 -8.45
C ARG A 146 -16.95 3.71 -9.21
N GLN A 147 -17.53 2.61 -9.73
CA GLN A 147 -16.80 1.59 -10.50
C GLN A 147 -16.16 2.13 -11.78
N GLU A 148 -16.92 2.92 -12.56
CA GLU A 148 -16.44 3.48 -13.84
C GLU A 148 -15.28 4.43 -13.65
N ALA A 149 -15.26 5.20 -12.53
CA ALA A 149 -14.15 6.07 -12.22
C ALA A 149 -12.85 5.28 -12.00
N ALA A 150 -12.93 4.15 -11.30
CA ALA A 150 -11.78 3.27 -11.08
C ALA A 150 -11.14 2.79 -12.40
N ILE A 151 -11.97 2.40 -13.36
CA ILE A 151 -11.51 1.93 -14.68
C ILE A 151 -10.87 3.09 -15.44
N ASN A 152 -11.48 4.28 -15.40
CA ASN A 152 -10.96 5.46 -16.10
C ASN A 152 -9.63 5.90 -15.47
N ASP A 153 -9.54 6.00 -14.14
CA ASP A 153 -8.31 6.39 -13.44
C ASP A 153 -7.14 5.44 -13.79
N LEU A 154 -7.40 4.14 -13.88
CA LEU A 154 -6.37 3.15 -14.27
C LEU A 154 -6.02 3.21 -15.78
N LYS A 155 -6.97 3.57 -16.65
CA LYS A 155 -6.67 3.83 -18.06
C LYS A 155 -5.86 5.09 -18.26
N ASP A 156 -6.21 6.16 -17.56
CA ASP A 156 -5.51 7.45 -17.60
C ASP A 156 -4.10 7.31 -17.03
N PHE A 157 -3.91 6.47 -16.00
CA PHE A 157 -2.59 6.07 -15.51
C PHE A 157 -1.79 5.27 -16.56
N GLY A 158 -2.45 4.68 -17.55
CA GLY A 158 -1.82 3.81 -18.54
C GLY A 158 -1.42 2.45 -17.95
N LEU A 159 -2.29 1.85 -17.10
CA LEU A 159 -2.04 0.52 -16.56
C LEU A 159 -1.85 -0.49 -17.69
N SER A 160 -0.81 -1.32 -17.58
CA SER A 160 -0.40 -2.25 -18.63
C SER A 160 -0.22 -3.68 -18.13
N THR A 161 -0.12 -4.61 -19.09
CA THR A 161 0.22 -6.02 -18.80
C THR A 161 1.54 -6.11 -18.08
N GLY A 162 1.59 -6.85 -16.96
CA GLY A 162 2.79 -7.03 -16.13
C GLY A 162 2.87 -6.08 -14.93
N ASP A 163 2.13 -4.96 -14.94
CA ASP A 163 1.97 -4.13 -13.76
C ASP A 163 1.28 -4.91 -12.63
N VAL A 164 1.46 -4.47 -11.38
CA VAL A 164 0.81 -5.05 -10.20
C VAL A 164 -0.17 -4.05 -9.63
N VAL A 165 -1.46 -4.42 -9.53
CA VAL A 165 -2.50 -3.64 -8.87
C VAL A 165 -2.73 -4.19 -7.47
N ILE A 166 -2.48 -3.38 -6.44
CA ILE A 166 -2.78 -3.70 -5.04
C ILE A 166 -3.99 -2.89 -4.61
N GLY A 167 -5.16 -3.54 -4.65
CA GLY A 167 -6.42 -2.96 -4.22
C GLY A 167 -6.56 -3.03 -2.69
N ILE A 168 -6.82 -1.90 -2.05
CA ILE A 168 -6.87 -1.76 -0.59
C ILE A 168 -8.28 -1.35 -0.17
N SER A 169 -8.97 -2.24 0.55
CA SER A 169 -10.32 -1.97 1.07
C SER A 169 -10.52 -2.68 2.41
N THR A 170 -10.52 -1.93 3.51
CA THR A 170 -10.55 -2.48 4.87
C THR A 170 -11.72 -3.43 5.13
N SER A 171 -12.94 -3.04 4.78
CA SER A 171 -14.13 -3.89 4.87
C SER A 171 -14.32 -4.80 3.65
N GLY A 172 -13.57 -4.55 2.59
CA GLY A 172 -13.81 -5.20 1.29
C GLY A 172 -15.09 -4.71 0.59
N ALA A 173 -15.61 -3.52 0.94
CA ALA A 173 -16.90 -3.05 0.43
C ALA A 173 -16.79 -1.98 -0.68
N ALA A 174 -15.60 -1.44 -0.94
CA ALA A 174 -15.40 -0.38 -1.93
C ALA A 174 -15.53 -0.93 -3.36
N GLN A 175 -16.58 -0.52 -4.07
CA GLN A 175 -16.81 -0.90 -5.47
C GLN A 175 -15.68 -0.40 -6.39
N TYR A 176 -15.12 0.77 -6.10
CA TYR A 176 -13.98 1.33 -6.79
C TYR A 176 -12.79 0.34 -6.77
N VAL A 177 -12.45 -0.19 -5.59
CA VAL A 177 -11.34 -1.14 -5.45
C VAL A 177 -11.61 -2.46 -6.15
N LYS A 178 -12.85 -2.99 -6.02
CA LYS A 178 -13.25 -4.20 -6.73
C LYS A 178 -13.11 -4.04 -8.25
N ALA A 179 -13.63 -2.95 -8.80
CA ALA A 179 -13.54 -2.66 -10.24
C ALA A 179 -12.08 -2.49 -10.69
N SER A 180 -11.21 -1.91 -9.87
CA SER A 180 -9.78 -1.79 -10.17
C SER A 180 -9.09 -3.15 -10.29
N ILE A 181 -9.38 -4.08 -9.39
CA ILE A 181 -8.83 -5.44 -9.43
C ILE A 181 -9.35 -6.18 -10.68
N GLU A 182 -10.65 -6.11 -10.95
CA GLU A 182 -11.27 -6.78 -12.10
C GLU A 182 -10.74 -6.22 -13.44
N TYR A 183 -10.58 -4.90 -13.53
CA TYR A 183 -9.97 -4.27 -14.71
C TYR A 183 -8.52 -4.70 -14.88
N GLY A 184 -7.69 -4.63 -13.82
CA GLY A 184 -6.30 -5.08 -13.86
C GLY A 184 -6.20 -6.51 -14.37
N LYS A 185 -7.00 -7.43 -13.83
CA LYS A 185 -7.04 -8.81 -14.28
C LYS A 185 -7.46 -8.97 -15.75
N SER A 186 -8.40 -8.15 -16.23
CA SER A 186 -8.89 -8.21 -17.61
C SER A 186 -7.81 -7.88 -18.65
N ILE A 187 -6.83 -7.03 -18.27
CA ILE A 187 -5.68 -6.66 -19.10
C ILE A 187 -4.42 -7.46 -18.79
N LYS A 188 -4.54 -8.51 -17.97
CA LYS A 188 -3.44 -9.38 -17.53
C LYS A 188 -2.38 -8.70 -16.66
N ALA A 189 -2.72 -7.63 -15.97
CA ALA A 189 -1.95 -7.16 -14.84
C ALA A 189 -2.09 -8.15 -13.67
N LYS A 190 -1.09 -8.22 -12.79
CA LYS A 190 -1.18 -8.99 -11.56
C LYS A 190 -2.00 -8.25 -10.52
N THR A 191 -2.71 -8.99 -9.67
CA THR A 191 -3.68 -8.37 -8.77
C THR A 191 -3.56 -8.89 -7.35
N VAL A 192 -3.54 -7.96 -6.39
CA VAL A 192 -3.52 -8.24 -4.95
C VAL A 192 -4.68 -7.53 -4.29
N TYR A 193 -5.37 -8.19 -3.36
CA TYR A 193 -6.47 -7.60 -2.60
C TYR A 193 -6.12 -7.60 -1.11
N LEU A 194 -5.90 -6.41 -0.54
CA LEU A 194 -5.64 -6.22 0.90
C LEU A 194 -6.94 -5.84 1.61
N ILE A 195 -7.35 -6.66 2.58
CA ILE A 195 -8.54 -6.46 3.41
C ILE A 195 -8.24 -6.60 4.89
N CYS A 196 -9.06 -5.93 5.74
CA CYS A 196 -8.95 -5.97 7.19
C CYS A 196 -10.11 -6.73 7.85
N ASN A 197 -10.65 -7.71 7.16
CA ASN A 197 -11.68 -8.64 7.62
C ASN A 197 -11.31 -10.07 7.22
N GLU A 198 -11.93 -11.05 7.86
CA GLU A 198 -11.74 -12.46 7.51
C GLU A 198 -12.18 -12.76 6.07
N LYS A 199 -13.26 -12.11 5.63
CA LYS A 199 -13.79 -12.21 4.26
C LYS A 199 -14.15 -10.82 3.75
N PRO A 200 -13.87 -10.53 2.46
CA PRO A 200 -14.30 -9.27 1.87
C PRO A 200 -15.83 -9.26 1.72
N PHE A 201 -16.44 -8.09 1.88
CA PHE A 201 -17.86 -7.91 1.59
C PHE A 201 -18.16 -8.14 0.09
N LEU A 202 -17.31 -7.59 -0.78
CA LEU A 202 -17.34 -7.82 -2.21
C LEU A 202 -16.15 -8.72 -2.59
N SER A 203 -16.44 -9.91 -3.10
CA SER A 203 -15.40 -10.77 -3.64
C SER A 203 -14.83 -10.17 -4.92
N ALA A 204 -13.51 -10.14 -5.01
CA ALA A 204 -12.78 -9.84 -6.23
C ALA A 204 -11.84 -11.02 -6.55
N ALA A 205 -11.73 -11.36 -7.84
CA ALA A 205 -10.90 -12.49 -8.27
C ALA A 205 -9.42 -12.09 -8.37
N ALA A 206 -8.84 -11.61 -7.26
CA ALA A 206 -7.42 -11.27 -7.17
C ALA A 206 -6.54 -12.53 -7.21
N ASP A 207 -5.29 -12.37 -7.65
CA ASP A 207 -4.31 -13.47 -7.66
C ASP A 207 -3.83 -13.77 -6.23
N ILE A 208 -3.67 -12.74 -5.39
CA ILE A 208 -3.33 -12.86 -3.97
C ILE A 208 -4.37 -12.08 -3.14
N VAL A 209 -4.79 -12.63 -1.99
CA VAL A 209 -5.67 -11.94 -1.05
C VAL A 209 -5.00 -11.89 0.32
N ILE A 210 -4.52 -10.72 0.72
CA ILE A 210 -3.95 -10.46 2.05
C ILE A 210 -5.08 -10.15 3.01
N LYS A 211 -5.25 -10.97 4.05
CA LYS A 211 -6.30 -10.82 5.05
C LYS A 211 -5.69 -10.50 6.41
N VAL A 212 -6.00 -9.33 6.94
CA VAL A 212 -5.61 -8.96 8.31
C VAL A 212 -6.89 -8.66 9.10
N ASP A 213 -7.47 -9.68 9.74
CA ASP A 213 -8.68 -9.46 10.55
C ASP A 213 -8.37 -8.63 11.81
N THR A 214 -8.58 -7.32 11.69
CA THR A 214 -8.33 -6.37 12.79
C THR A 214 -9.40 -6.42 13.89
N GLY A 215 -10.53 -7.07 13.62
CA GLY A 215 -11.69 -7.06 14.51
C GLY A 215 -12.35 -5.68 14.62
N PRO A 216 -13.29 -5.52 15.56
CA PRO A 216 -14.02 -4.27 15.78
C PRO A 216 -13.10 -3.11 16.14
N GLU A 217 -13.36 -1.93 15.59
CA GLU A 217 -12.63 -0.71 15.92
C GLU A 217 -13.00 -0.18 17.31
N VAL A 218 -12.12 0.62 17.91
CA VAL A 218 -12.40 1.30 19.19
C VAL A 218 -13.64 2.19 19.08
N ILE A 219 -13.80 2.89 17.96
CA ILE A 219 -15.04 3.56 17.57
C ILE A 219 -15.62 2.76 16.41
N THR A 220 -16.78 2.17 16.60
CA THR A 220 -17.44 1.28 15.63
C THR A 220 -17.43 1.86 14.22
N GLY A 221 -16.96 1.08 13.24
CA GLY A 221 -16.90 1.48 11.84
C GLY A 221 -15.77 2.48 11.48
N SER A 222 -14.98 2.96 12.46
CA SER A 222 -13.92 3.94 12.22
C SER A 222 -12.61 3.28 11.75
N THR A 223 -12.63 2.70 10.56
CA THR A 223 -11.53 1.90 9.98
C THR A 223 -10.24 2.67 9.66
N ARG A 224 -10.20 3.97 9.97
CA ARG A 224 -8.96 4.76 9.94
C ARG A 224 -8.00 4.43 11.08
N MET A 225 -8.45 3.68 12.12
CA MET A 225 -7.70 3.36 13.34
C MET A 225 -6.94 2.02 13.18
N LYS A 226 -7.38 0.93 13.79
CA LYS A 226 -6.69 -0.38 13.74
C LYS A 226 -6.49 -0.89 12.31
N ALA A 227 -7.52 -0.83 11.48
CA ALA A 227 -7.42 -1.25 10.09
C ALA A 227 -6.46 -0.35 9.29
N GLY A 228 -6.45 0.97 9.56
CA GLY A 228 -5.45 1.89 8.99
C GLY A 228 -4.02 1.53 9.42
N THR A 229 -3.81 1.25 10.71
CA THR A 229 -2.51 0.81 11.25
C THR A 229 -2.04 -0.49 10.59
N ALA A 230 -2.92 -1.49 10.49
CA ALA A 230 -2.63 -2.76 9.82
C ALA A 230 -2.25 -2.55 8.34
N THR A 231 -3.04 -1.75 7.63
CA THR A 231 -2.79 -1.41 6.22
C THR A 231 -1.40 -0.79 6.05
N LYS A 232 -1.07 0.24 6.86
CA LYS A 232 0.23 0.90 6.84
C LYS A 232 1.38 -0.09 7.07
N MET A 233 1.24 -1.01 8.02
CA MET A 233 2.25 -2.02 8.30
C MET A 233 2.47 -2.94 7.10
N VAL A 234 1.40 -3.42 6.47
CA VAL A 234 1.46 -4.30 5.29
C VAL A 234 2.11 -3.59 4.11
N LEU A 235 1.70 -2.35 3.79
CA LEU A 235 2.29 -1.59 2.68
C LEU A 235 3.79 -1.36 2.90
N ASN A 236 4.21 -0.94 4.09
CA ASN A 236 5.63 -0.76 4.41
C ASN A 236 6.42 -2.08 4.34
N MET A 237 5.83 -3.23 4.71
CA MET A 237 6.48 -4.53 4.53
C MET A 237 6.68 -4.84 3.06
N ILE A 238 5.66 -4.65 2.22
CA ILE A 238 5.72 -4.91 0.78
C ILE A 238 6.78 -4.01 0.13
N SER A 239 6.66 -2.70 0.27
CA SER A 239 7.55 -1.74 -0.38
C SER A 239 9.00 -1.89 0.08
N THR A 240 9.23 -1.95 1.41
CA THR A 240 10.58 -2.09 1.97
C THR A 240 11.24 -3.40 1.57
N ALA A 241 10.52 -4.54 1.70
CA ALA A 241 11.10 -5.84 1.34
C ALA A 241 11.37 -5.94 -0.16
N THR A 242 10.49 -5.37 -1.02
CA THR A 242 10.75 -5.24 -2.46
C THR A 242 12.04 -4.48 -2.73
N MET A 243 12.25 -3.33 -2.07
CA MET A 243 13.49 -2.56 -2.23
C MET A 243 14.73 -3.31 -1.73
N VAL A 244 14.61 -4.05 -0.63
CA VAL A 244 15.70 -4.93 -0.15
C VAL A 244 16.03 -6.01 -1.18
N CYS A 245 15.01 -6.66 -1.75
CA CYS A 245 15.18 -7.68 -2.80
C CYS A 245 15.73 -7.11 -4.12
N LEU A 246 15.61 -5.82 -4.35
CA LEU A 246 16.20 -5.08 -5.49
C LEU A 246 17.59 -4.51 -5.18
N GLY A 247 18.19 -4.89 -4.04
CA GLY A 247 19.54 -4.48 -3.69
C GLY A 247 19.69 -3.01 -3.26
N LYS A 248 18.60 -2.35 -2.82
CA LYS A 248 18.61 -0.92 -2.45
C LYS A 248 19.17 -0.64 -1.06
N VAL A 249 19.55 -1.69 -0.31
CA VAL A 249 20.13 -1.60 1.03
C VAL A 249 21.38 -2.46 1.14
N TYR A 250 22.26 -2.13 2.11
CA TYR A 250 23.38 -2.95 2.53
C TYR A 250 23.32 -3.12 4.04
N GLY A 251 23.21 -4.36 4.52
CA GLY A 251 22.82 -4.61 5.90
C GLY A 251 21.45 -3.96 6.18
N ASN A 252 21.44 -2.97 7.08
CA ASN A 252 20.27 -2.13 7.35
C ASN A 252 20.51 -0.65 6.97
N LEU A 253 21.51 -0.38 6.13
CA LEU A 253 21.88 0.96 5.71
C LEU A 253 21.24 1.33 4.38
N MET A 254 20.73 2.58 4.30
CA MET A 254 20.16 3.16 3.08
C MET A 254 21.28 3.60 2.13
N VAL A 255 21.85 2.66 1.37
CA VAL A 255 22.99 2.96 0.48
C VAL A 255 22.58 3.58 -0.85
N ASP A 256 21.28 3.62 -1.16
CA ASP A 256 20.70 4.28 -2.35
C ASP A 256 19.92 5.55 -2.00
N LEU A 257 20.19 6.18 -0.85
CA LEU A 257 19.52 7.43 -0.48
C LEU A 257 19.83 8.55 -1.49
N MET A 258 18.85 9.43 -1.72
CA MET A 258 19.02 10.61 -2.57
C MET A 258 19.62 11.76 -1.77
N ALA A 259 20.93 12.02 -1.89
CA ALA A 259 21.66 13.05 -1.12
C ALA A 259 21.42 14.48 -1.66
N VAL A 260 20.14 14.95 -1.59
CA VAL A 260 19.70 16.23 -2.18
C VAL A 260 19.76 17.42 -1.21
N ASN A 261 19.91 17.17 0.09
CA ASN A 261 20.00 18.23 1.10
C ASN A 261 21.11 17.90 2.12
N ASP A 262 21.48 18.88 2.96
CA ASP A 262 22.59 18.76 3.91
C ASP A 262 22.43 17.55 4.87
N LYS A 263 21.22 17.30 5.35
CA LYS A 263 20.92 16.15 6.22
C LYS A 263 21.21 14.82 5.52
N LEU A 264 20.85 14.70 4.24
CA LEU A 264 21.03 13.46 3.47
C LEU A 264 22.47 13.32 2.98
N VAL A 265 23.17 14.43 2.69
CA VAL A 265 24.62 14.45 2.43
C VAL A 265 25.38 13.97 3.67
N ASP A 266 25.09 14.52 4.88
CA ASP A 266 25.71 14.06 6.12
C ASP A 266 25.44 12.57 6.37
N ARG A 267 24.20 12.11 6.18
CA ARG A 267 23.87 10.69 6.32
C ARG A 267 24.67 9.81 5.35
N GLY A 268 24.71 10.17 4.07
CA GLY A 268 25.48 9.44 3.05
C GLY A 268 26.96 9.39 3.38
N THR A 269 27.54 10.50 3.84
CA THR A 269 28.95 10.58 4.27
C THR A 269 29.22 9.62 5.45
N ARG A 270 28.38 9.61 6.47
CA ARG A 270 28.52 8.70 7.63
C ARG A 270 28.36 7.22 7.26
N ILE A 271 27.52 6.91 6.28
CA ILE A 271 27.39 5.53 5.76
C ILE A 271 28.70 5.11 5.07
N ILE A 272 29.31 5.99 4.25
CA ILE A 272 30.60 5.71 3.60
C ILE A 272 31.70 5.53 4.65
N GLU A 273 31.82 6.46 5.63
CA GLU A 273 32.75 6.36 6.77
C GLU A 273 32.60 5.01 7.48
N ASN A 274 31.38 4.63 7.84
CA ASN A 274 31.08 3.37 8.55
C ASN A 274 31.49 2.13 7.74
N LEU A 275 31.23 2.12 6.43
CA LEU A 275 31.47 0.94 5.59
C LEU A 275 32.94 0.82 5.13
N THR A 276 33.68 1.93 5.07
CA THR A 276 35.03 1.93 4.49
C THR A 276 36.13 2.21 5.49
N GLY A 277 35.81 2.76 6.66
CA GLY A 277 36.77 3.13 7.70
C GLY A 277 37.58 4.40 7.40
N VAL A 278 37.32 5.12 6.32
CA VAL A 278 37.95 6.41 6.03
C VAL A 278 37.37 7.51 6.91
N ASP A 279 38.09 8.61 7.12
CA ASP A 279 37.55 9.74 7.86
C ASP A 279 36.42 10.47 7.12
N TYR A 280 35.63 11.26 7.87
CA TYR A 280 34.47 11.96 7.38
C TYR A 280 34.75 12.86 6.16
N ASN A 281 35.89 13.57 6.14
CA ASN A 281 36.22 14.51 5.07
C ASN A 281 36.54 13.75 3.77
N ILE A 282 37.27 12.64 3.86
CA ILE A 282 37.53 11.75 2.73
C ILE A 282 36.24 11.13 2.23
N ALA A 283 35.40 10.63 3.13
CA ALA A 283 34.08 10.07 2.79
C ALA A 283 33.20 11.09 2.06
N GLN A 284 33.14 12.33 2.54
CA GLN A 284 32.39 13.40 1.92
C GLN A 284 32.95 13.78 0.53
N SER A 285 34.27 13.91 0.42
CA SER A 285 34.90 14.18 -0.89
C SER A 285 34.56 13.08 -1.91
N LYS A 286 34.63 11.81 -1.49
CA LYS A 286 34.30 10.66 -2.33
C LYS A 286 32.81 10.59 -2.70
N LEU A 287 31.92 10.98 -1.79
CA LEU A 287 30.50 11.11 -2.08
C LEU A 287 30.24 12.11 -3.21
N PHE A 288 30.89 13.28 -3.18
CA PHE A 288 30.76 14.28 -4.25
C PHE A 288 31.42 13.83 -5.56
N GLU A 289 32.59 13.17 -5.51
CA GLU A 289 33.24 12.59 -6.69
C GLU A 289 32.36 11.51 -7.36
N ALA A 290 31.56 10.80 -6.56
CA ALA A 290 30.60 9.79 -7.00
C ALA A 290 29.22 10.35 -7.39
N ASP A 291 29.08 11.65 -7.70
CA ASP A 291 27.80 12.31 -7.98
C ASP A 291 26.75 12.07 -6.90
N LYS A 292 27.18 12.08 -5.65
CA LYS A 292 26.34 11.82 -4.47
C LYS A 292 25.75 10.40 -4.37
N SER A 293 26.29 9.44 -5.11
CA SER A 293 25.97 8.03 -4.99
C SER A 293 26.79 7.39 -3.87
N VAL A 294 26.16 7.00 -2.77
CA VAL A 294 26.84 6.34 -1.64
C VAL A 294 27.42 4.99 -2.07
N LYS A 295 26.68 4.18 -2.83
CA LYS A 295 27.18 2.89 -3.34
C LYS A 295 28.43 3.06 -4.18
N THR A 296 28.38 3.97 -5.14
CA THR A 296 29.52 4.24 -6.04
C THR A 296 30.73 4.69 -5.24
N ALA A 297 30.56 5.62 -4.27
CA ALA A 297 31.65 6.08 -3.41
C ALA A 297 32.27 4.95 -2.57
N VAL A 298 31.45 4.07 -2.02
CA VAL A 298 31.93 2.90 -1.26
C VAL A 298 32.74 1.97 -2.14
N VAL A 299 32.27 1.66 -3.37
CA VAL A 299 33.01 0.81 -4.30
C VAL A 299 34.33 1.46 -4.72
N MET A 300 34.35 2.77 -5.05
CA MET A 300 35.55 3.51 -5.39
C MET A 300 36.63 3.39 -4.30
N ILE A 301 36.23 3.50 -3.03
CA ILE A 301 37.17 3.42 -1.90
C ILE A 301 37.67 1.97 -1.71
N ILE A 302 36.75 1.01 -1.63
CA ILE A 302 37.10 -0.39 -1.30
C ILE A 302 37.90 -1.06 -2.43
N LYS A 303 37.52 -0.81 -3.70
CA LYS A 303 38.20 -1.39 -4.87
C LYS A 303 39.31 -0.54 -5.39
N ASN A 304 39.56 0.66 -4.86
CA ASN A 304 40.54 1.63 -5.32
C ASN A 304 40.44 1.88 -6.82
N CYS A 305 39.24 2.20 -7.29
CA CYS A 305 38.94 2.37 -8.73
C CYS A 305 38.27 3.71 -9.00
N SER A 306 38.19 4.06 -10.29
CA SER A 306 37.47 5.25 -10.74
C SER A 306 35.95 5.11 -10.58
N LYS A 307 35.24 6.24 -10.66
CA LYS A 307 33.75 6.26 -10.62
C LYS A 307 33.16 5.39 -11.73
N ASP A 308 33.67 5.49 -12.96
CA ASP A 308 33.14 4.74 -14.11
C ASP A 308 33.30 3.22 -13.95
N GLU A 309 34.45 2.80 -13.37
CA GLU A 309 34.67 1.39 -13.04
C GLU A 309 33.75 0.92 -11.94
N ALA A 310 33.54 1.75 -10.89
CA ALA A 310 32.63 1.44 -9.79
C ALA A 310 31.18 1.28 -10.25
N VAL A 311 30.72 2.17 -11.14
CA VAL A 311 29.37 2.09 -11.74
C VAL A 311 29.22 0.79 -12.55
N LYS A 312 30.20 0.45 -13.40
CA LYS A 312 30.16 -0.80 -14.17
C LYS A 312 30.14 -2.04 -13.28
N MET A 313 30.91 -2.06 -12.18
CA MET A 313 30.90 -3.16 -11.24
C MET A 313 29.52 -3.32 -10.59
N LEU A 314 28.87 -2.22 -10.23
CA LEU A 314 27.51 -2.24 -9.67
C LEU A 314 26.47 -2.71 -10.70
N GLU A 315 26.57 -2.28 -11.96
CA GLU A 315 25.68 -2.70 -13.04
C GLU A 315 25.76 -4.21 -13.30
N VAL A 316 26.96 -4.78 -13.32
CA VAL A 316 27.18 -6.24 -13.50
C VAL A 316 26.51 -7.05 -12.39
N GLU A 317 26.44 -6.49 -11.19
CA GLU A 317 25.88 -7.14 -10.01
C GLU A 317 24.45 -6.65 -9.69
N ASP A 318 23.70 -6.17 -10.68
CA ASP A 318 22.32 -5.69 -10.55
C ASP A 318 22.14 -4.63 -9.45
N GLY A 319 23.14 -3.83 -9.16
CA GLY A 319 23.17 -2.81 -8.12
C GLY A 319 23.35 -3.35 -6.68
N PHE A 320 23.65 -4.65 -6.50
CA PHE A 320 23.90 -5.24 -5.18
C PHE A 320 25.31 -4.91 -4.68
N LEU A 321 25.40 -3.91 -3.78
CA LEU A 321 26.68 -3.50 -3.20
C LEU A 321 27.44 -4.68 -2.57
N ARG A 322 26.74 -5.58 -1.87
CA ARG A 322 27.35 -6.75 -1.22
C ARG A 322 28.14 -7.63 -2.19
N ARG A 323 27.59 -7.91 -3.36
CA ARG A 323 28.23 -8.76 -4.37
C ARG A 323 29.50 -8.12 -4.95
N VAL A 324 29.55 -6.78 -4.97
CA VAL A 324 30.72 -6.05 -5.46
C VAL A 324 31.83 -6.01 -4.43
N ILE A 325 31.53 -5.81 -3.14
CA ILE A 325 32.58 -5.51 -2.13
C ILE A 325 33.01 -6.73 -1.30
N GLU A 326 32.18 -7.76 -1.16
CA GLU A 326 32.50 -9.05 -0.50
C GLU A 326 32.91 -10.10 -1.56
#